data_dad6a1353bf33413d80993a93517ef72
#
_entry.id   dad6a1353bf33413d80993a93517ef72
#
_cell.length_a   1.000
_cell.length_b   1.000
_cell.length_c   1.000
_cell.angle_alpha   90.00
_cell.angle_beta   90.00
_cell.angle_gamma   90.00
#
_symmetry.space_group_name_H-M   'P 1'
#
loop_
_entity.id
_entity.type
_entity.pdbx_description
1 polymer ?
#
loop_
_entity_poly.entity_id
_entity_poly.type
_entity_poly.pdbx_seq_one_letter_code
_entity_poly.pdbx_strand_id
1 'polypeptide(L)'
;TFDEIFPLLESAFPVTELRMKEDQRALLKEPCYRLYGVRREGTFAATFATWEIEDFLYIEHFAVKEEYRNGGYGGMLLDALLAEKKRPMVVEVELPEDALTRRRIGFYERHGLVFNSYPYLQPPMRKGQGVLPLRLMTKPAAIDAKTYQRYKKRIHSIVYKYEGDL
;
A
#
# COMPACT_ATOMS: atom_id res chain seq x y z
N THR A 1 -11.84 -12.59 10.27
CA THR A 1 -12.65 -12.48 9.04
C THR A 1 -12.46 -11.12 8.37
N PHE A 2 -12.83 -11.00 7.10
CA PHE A 2 -12.81 -9.75 6.38
C PHE A 2 -13.64 -8.66 7.08
N ASP A 3 -14.80 -9.01 7.58
CA ASP A 3 -15.69 -8.07 8.27
C ASP A 3 -15.09 -7.50 9.56
N GLU A 4 -14.18 -8.21 10.20
CA GLU A 4 -13.45 -7.72 11.38
C GLU A 4 -12.26 -6.82 10.98
N ILE A 5 -11.68 -7.02 9.81
CA ILE A 5 -10.52 -6.25 9.32
C ILE A 5 -10.94 -4.96 8.63
N PHE A 6 -12.02 -4.98 7.85
CA PHE A 6 -12.41 -3.86 7.01
C PHE A 6 -12.62 -2.54 7.78
N PRO A 7 -13.21 -2.51 8.99
CA PRO A 7 -13.31 -1.29 9.78
C PRO A 7 -11.96 -0.62 10.09
N LEU A 8 -10.88 -1.41 10.22
CA LEU A 8 -9.54 -0.86 10.40
C LEU A 8 -9.05 -0.15 9.13
N LEU A 9 -9.34 -0.70 7.95
CA LEU A 9 -9.05 -0.03 6.67
C LEU A 9 -9.84 1.28 6.55
N GLU A 10 -11.14 1.27 6.86
CA GLU A 10 -11.99 2.47 6.81
C GLU A 10 -11.49 3.58 7.74
N SER A 11 -11.00 3.22 8.93
CA SER A 11 -10.48 4.20 9.88
C SER A 11 -9.11 4.78 9.48
N ALA A 12 -8.34 4.04 8.70
CA ALA A 12 -6.95 4.39 8.37
C ALA A 12 -6.79 5.09 7.01
N PHE A 13 -7.73 4.89 6.08
CA PHE A 13 -7.60 5.39 4.70
C PHE A 13 -8.77 6.29 4.31
N PRO A 14 -8.50 7.40 3.59
CA PRO A 14 -9.55 8.23 3.03
C PRO A 14 -10.32 7.47 1.92
N VAL A 15 -11.53 7.91 1.63
CA VAL A 15 -12.39 7.29 0.60
C VAL A 15 -11.75 7.25 -0.79
N THR A 16 -10.83 8.17 -1.08
CA THR A 16 -10.08 8.22 -2.35
C THR A 16 -9.05 7.10 -2.49
N GLU A 17 -8.68 6.47 -1.38
CA GLU A 17 -7.65 5.43 -1.33
C GLU A 17 -8.22 4.06 -0.91
N LEU A 18 -9.54 3.93 -0.83
CA LEU A 18 -10.20 2.69 -0.43
C LEU A 18 -11.41 2.40 -1.32
N ARG A 19 -11.51 1.16 -1.79
CA ARG A 19 -12.68 0.69 -2.55
C ARG A 19 -13.91 0.59 -1.66
N MET A 20 -15.08 0.50 -2.31
CA MET A 20 -16.31 0.10 -1.60
C MET A 20 -16.10 -1.29 -0.98
N LYS A 21 -16.78 -1.54 0.13
CA LYS A 21 -16.60 -2.79 0.92
C LYS A 21 -16.71 -4.06 0.08
N GLU A 22 -17.71 -4.14 -0.78
CA GLU A 22 -17.95 -5.35 -1.59
C GLU A 22 -16.86 -5.53 -2.67
N ASP A 23 -16.39 -4.43 -3.26
CA ASP A 23 -15.28 -4.46 -4.22
C ASP A 23 -13.97 -4.89 -3.53
N GLN A 24 -13.73 -4.37 -2.33
CA GLN A 24 -12.56 -4.78 -1.52
C GLN A 24 -12.64 -6.26 -1.14
N ARG A 25 -13.83 -6.74 -0.77
CA ARG A 25 -14.07 -8.17 -0.47
C ARG A 25 -13.82 -9.05 -1.70
N ALA A 26 -14.24 -8.61 -2.88
CA ALA A 26 -14.07 -9.35 -4.12
C ALA A 26 -12.59 -9.65 -4.45
N LEU A 27 -11.66 -8.80 -3.99
CA LEU A 27 -10.22 -9.00 -4.19
C LEU A 27 -9.70 -10.28 -3.52
N LEU A 28 -10.38 -10.81 -2.51
CA LEU A 28 -9.98 -12.07 -1.87
C LEU A 28 -9.98 -13.27 -2.84
N LYS A 29 -10.62 -13.12 -4.00
CA LYS A 29 -10.62 -14.13 -5.08
C LYS A 29 -9.45 -13.96 -6.06
N GLU A 30 -8.75 -12.84 -6.01
CA GLU A 30 -7.60 -12.58 -6.88
C GLU A 30 -6.39 -13.43 -6.43
N PRO A 31 -5.78 -14.21 -7.33
CA PRO A 31 -4.72 -15.14 -6.95
C PRO A 31 -3.45 -14.47 -6.43
N CYS A 32 -3.18 -13.24 -6.87
CA CYS A 32 -1.99 -12.47 -6.45
C CYS A 32 -2.26 -11.53 -5.26
N TYR A 33 -3.50 -11.40 -4.80
CA TYR A 33 -3.86 -10.55 -3.66
C TYR A 33 -3.81 -11.31 -2.35
N ARG A 34 -3.27 -10.66 -1.31
CA ARG A 34 -3.27 -11.19 0.06
C ARG A 34 -3.67 -10.11 1.06
N LEU A 35 -4.62 -10.42 1.89
CA LEU A 35 -5.03 -9.58 3.03
C LEU A 35 -4.61 -10.27 4.33
N TYR A 36 -3.71 -9.64 5.06
CA TYR A 36 -3.21 -10.13 6.34
C TYR A 36 -3.86 -9.36 7.47
N GLY A 37 -4.33 -10.07 8.47
CA GLY A 37 -4.76 -9.49 9.74
C GLY A 37 -3.83 -9.95 10.85
N VAL A 38 -3.29 -9.02 11.62
CA VAL A 38 -2.41 -9.30 12.75
C VAL A 38 -3.18 -9.10 14.04
N ARG A 39 -3.25 -10.17 14.87
CA ARG A 39 -3.90 -10.10 16.17
C ARG A 39 -2.92 -9.78 17.29
N ARG A 40 -3.37 -8.98 18.22
CA ARG A 40 -2.71 -8.72 19.49
C ARG A 40 -3.77 -8.65 20.59
N GLU A 41 -3.55 -9.36 21.69
CA GLU A 41 -4.49 -9.38 22.83
C GLU A 41 -5.94 -9.71 22.41
N GLY A 42 -6.08 -10.65 21.46
CA GLY A 42 -7.39 -11.13 21.01
C GLY A 42 -8.09 -10.26 19.95
N THR A 43 -7.58 -9.07 19.64
CA THR A 43 -8.15 -8.16 18.63
C THR A 43 -7.23 -7.97 17.43
N PHE A 44 -7.78 -7.51 16.30
CA PHE A 44 -6.95 -7.12 15.16
C PHE A 44 -6.23 -5.80 15.48
N ALA A 45 -4.90 -5.87 15.51
CA ALA A 45 -4.02 -4.74 15.80
C ALA A 45 -3.49 -4.06 14.52
N ALA A 46 -3.37 -4.82 13.44
CA ALA A 46 -2.87 -4.31 12.17
C ALA A 46 -3.40 -5.13 10.99
N THR A 47 -3.32 -4.55 9.81
CA THR A 47 -3.63 -5.23 8.55
C THR A 47 -2.68 -4.79 7.44
N PHE A 48 -2.37 -5.74 6.55
CA PHE A 48 -1.62 -5.49 5.30
C PHE A 48 -2.43 -6.02 4.14
N ALA A 49 -2.54 -5.24 3.08
CA ALA A 49 -3.03 -5.69 1.80
C ALA A 49 -1.89 -5.64 0.78
N THR A 50 -1.52 -6.78 0.22
CA THR A 50 -0.39 -6.91 -0.69
C THR A 50 -0.78 -7.58 -1.99
N TRP A 51 -0.03 -7.26 -3.05
CA TRP A 51 -0.14 -7.87 -4.36
C TRP A 51 1.22 -8.42 -4.78
N GLU A 52 1.27 -9.71 -5.08
CA GLU A 52 2.46 -10.34 -5.64
C GLU A 52 2.39 -10.22 -7.16
N ILE A 53 3.12 -9.24 -7.72
CA ILE A 53 3.09 -8.92 -9.15
C ILE A 53 4.44 -9.25 -9.76
N GLU A 54 4.49 -10.26 -10.63
CA GLU A 54 5.73 -10.71 -11.29
C GLU A 54 6.88 -10.90 -10.27
N ASP A 55 7.91 -10.06 -10.33
CA ASP A 55 9.09 -10.13 -9.48
C ASP A 55 9.06 -9.17 -8.28
N PHE A 56 7.98 -8.41 -8.08
CA PHE A 56 7.90 -7.44 -7.00
C PHE A 56 6.63 -7.61 -6.15
N LEU A 57 6.67 -7.07 -4.95
CA LEU A 57 5.55 -7.00 -4.02
C LEU A 57 5.06 -5.55 -3.94
N TYR A 58 3.78 -5.32 -4.23
CA TYR A 58 3.14 -4.04 -4.02
C TYR A 58 2.32 -4.09 -2.73
N ILE A 59 2.61 -3.18 -1.80
CA ILE A 59 1.81 -3.00 -0.58
C ILE A 59 0.79 -1.90 -0.87
N GLU A 60 -0.48 -2.29 -0.97
CA GLU A 60 -1.56 -1.34 -1.24
C GLU A 60 -2.04 -0.65 0.03
N HIS A 61 -2.23 -1.43 1.10
CA HIS A 61 -2.68 -0.91 2.38
C HIS A 61 -1.81 -1.46 3.51
N PHE A 62 -1.46 -0.60 4.43
CA PHE A 62 -0.82 -0.96 5.70
C PHE A 62 -1.41 -0.07 6.79
N ALA A 63 -2.12 -0.66 7.73
CA ALA A 63 -2.77 0.05 8.82
C ALA A 63 -2.47 -0.60 10.16
N VAL A 64 -2.14 0.23 11.15
CA VAL A 64 -2.00 -0.17 12.56
C VAL A 64 -3.08 0.56 13.36
N LYS A 65 -3.77 -0.19 14.20
CA LYS A 65 -4.80 0.35 15.08
C LYS A 65 -4.20 1.45 15.97
N GLU A 66 -4.95 2.53 16.17
CA GLU A 66 -4.47 3.75 16.84
C GLU A 66 -3.78 3.46 18.18
N GLU A 67 -4.36 2.62 19.01
CA GLU A 67 -3.83 2.25 20.33
C GLU A 67 -2.46 1.54 20.29
N TYR A 68 -2.07 1.00 19.14
CA TYR A 68 -0.77 0.33 18.94
C TYR A 68 0.23 1.17 18.13
N ARG A 69 -0.13 2.41 17.79
CA ARG A 69 0.78 3.31 17.07
C ARG A 69 1.81 3.95 18.01
N ASN A 70 2.86 4.54 17.43
CA ASN A 70 3.94 5.29 18.12
C ASN A 70 4.83 4.46 19.07
N GLY A 71 4.70 3.15 19.09
CA GLY A 71 5.55 2.25 19.90
C GLY A 71 6.49 1.36 19.07
N GLY A 72 6.68 1.65 17.79
CA GLY A 72 7.53 0.84 16.89
C GLY A 72 6.87 -0.44 16.37
N TYR A 73 5.62 -0.71 16.74
CA TYR A 73 4.91 -1.93 16.35
C TYR A 73 4.71 -2.04 14.83
N GLY A 74 4.32 -0.94 14.18
CA GLY A 74 4.16 -0.90 12.72
C GLY A 74 5.46 -1.20 11.98
N GLY A 75 6.58 -0.62 12.45
CA GLY A 75 7.90 -0.88 11.88
C GLY A 75 8.33 -2.33 12.03
N MET A 76 8.11 -2.92 13.19
CA MET A 76 8.40 -4.34 13.43
C MET A 76 7.61 -5.25 12.46
N LEU A 77 6.33 -4.97 12.24
CA LEU A 77 5.49 -5.73 11.31
C LEU A 77 5.95 -5.57 9.86
N LEU A 78 6.29 -4.35 9.46
CA LEU A 78 6.80 -4.08 8.11
C LEU A 78 8.12 -4.84 7.88
N ASP A 79 9.05 -4.77 8.82
CA ASP A 79 10.33 -5.49 8.74
C ASP A 79 10.13 -7.01 8.65
N ALA A 80 9.17 -7.56 9.39
CA ALA A 80 8.84 -8.97 9.32
C ALA A 80 8.30 -9.37 7.94
N LEU A 81 7.43 -8.55 7.33
CA LEU A 81 6.92 -8.76 5.98
C LEU A 81 8.05 -8.69 4.95
N LEU A 82 8.94 -7.69 5.06
CA LEU A 82 10.10 -7.53 4.20
C LEU A 82 11.03 -8.74 4.25
N ALA A 83 11.33 -9.24 5.45
CA ALA A 83 12.17 -10.40 5.67
C ALA A 83 11.59 -11.69 5.09
N GLU A 84 10.27 -11.88 5.19
CA GLU A 84 9.58 -13.06 4.68
C GLU A 84 9.56 -13.09 3.15
N LYS A 85 9.20 -11.99 2.52
CA LYS A 85 8.93 -11.97 1.06
C LYS A 85 10.19 -11.92 0.19
N LYS A 86 11.27 -11.31 0.65
CA LYS A 86 12.59 -11.29 -0.01
C LYS A 86 12.56 -10.88 -1.49
N ARG A 87 11.72 -9.94 -1.88
CA ARG A 87 11.60 -9.43 -3.25
C ARG A 87 11.53 -7.91 -3.23
N PRO A 88 11.80 -7.24 -4.36
CA PRO A 88 11.60 -5.80 -4.47
C PRO A 88 10.21 -5.40 -4.00
N MET A 89 10.11 -4.28 -3.31
CA MET A 89 8.87 -3.81 -2.71
C MET A 89 8.54 -2.42 -3.19
N VAL A 90 7.25 -2.17 -3.42
CA VAL A 90 6.71 -0.88 -3.87
C VAL A 90 5.55 -0.48 -2.99
N VAL A 91 5.53 0.79 -2.58
CA VAL A 91 4.38 1.43 -1.93
C VAL A 91 4.05 2.75 -2.63
N GLU A 92 2.78 3.10 -2.65
CA GLU A 92 2.33 4.43 -3.06
C GLU A 92 2.28 5.33 -1.82
N VAL A 93 2.79 6.56 -1.93
CA VAL A 93 2.76 7.55 -0.86
C VAL A 93 2.24 8.88 -1.37
N GLU A 94 1.58 9.64 -0.49
CA GLU A 94 1.15 10.99 -0.78
C GLU A 94 2.36 11.92 -0.97
N LEU A 95 2.15 13.04 -1.68
CA LEU A 95 3.17 14.08 -1.83
C LEU A 95 3.54 14.65 -0.45
N PRO A 96 4.82 15.01 -0.22
CA PRO A 96 5.30 15.52 1.08
C PRO A 96 4.89 16.98 1.33
N GLU A 97 3.59 17.26 1.29
CA GLU A 97 3.04 18.62 1.36
C GLU A 97 2.83 19.12 2.79
N ASP A 98 2.65 18.19 3.74
CA ASP A 98 2.40 18.51 5.15
C ASP A 98 3.23 17.63 6.11
N ALA A 99 3.10 17.89 7.41
CA ALA A 99 3.84 17.15 8.43
C ALA A 99 3.47 15.66 8.48
N LEU A 100 2.19 15.33 8.23
CA LEU A 100 1.71 13.94 8.27
C LEU A 100 2.26 13.13 7.10
N THR A 101 2.18 13.67 5.87
CA THR A 101 2.68 13.00 4.67
C THR A 101 4.21 12.83 4.71
N ARG A 102 4.94 13.86 5.19
CA ARG A 102 6.40 13.74 5.41
C ARG A 102 6.75 12.69 6.46
N ARG A 103 5.96 12.55 7.51
CA ARG A 103 6.15 11.53 8.56
C ARG A 103 5.97 10.12 7.98
N ARG A 104 4.97 9.91 7.14
CA ARG A 104 4.73 8.61 6.47
C ARG A 104 5.90 8.24 5.57
N ILE A 105 6.39 9.17 4.76
CA ILE A 105 7.57 8.97 3.91
C ILE A 105 8.78 8.62 4.79
N GLY A 106 9.04 9.38 5.85
CA GLY A 106 10.13 9.13 6.79
C GLY A 106 10.04 7.75 7.47
N PHE A 107 8.83 7.28 7.76
CA PHE A 107 8.62 5.92 8.28
C PHE A 107 9.13 4.87 7.29
N TYR A 108 8.76 4.97 6.03
CA TYR A 108 9.23 4.03 5.00
C TYR A 108 10.73 4.15 4.74
N GLU A 109 11.27 5.36 4.75
CA GLU A 109 12.72 5.58 4.59
C GLU A 109 13.53 4.89 5.70
N ARG A 110 13.08 4.97 6.96
CA ARG A 110 13.72 4.28 8.10
C ARG A 110 13.71 2.75 7.95
N HIS A 111 12.83 2.20 7.13
CA HIS A 111 12.73 0.77 6.84
C HIS A 111 13.36 0.39 5.49
N GLY A 112 14.14 1.29 4.92
CA GLY A 112 14.96 1.01 3.74
C GLY A 112 14.28 1.23 2.39
N LEU A 113 13.08 1.83 2.36
CA LEU A 113 12.46 2.25 1.11
C LEU A 113 13.01 3.60 0.66
N VAL A 114 13.09 3.80 -0.64
CA VAL A 114 13.63 5.02 -1.26
C VAL A 114 12.51 5.74 -2.01
N PHE A 115 12.40 7.04 -1.79
CA PHE A 115 11.44 7.90 -2.49
C PHE A 115 11.89 8.14 -3.93
N ASN A 116 11.00 7.89 -4.89
CA ASN A 116 11.25 8.16 -6.30
C ASN A 116 10.42 9.37 -6.73
N SER A 117 11.05 10.34 -7.37
CA SER A 117 10.44 11.62 -7.72
C SER A 117 9.63 11.60 -9.03
N TYR A 118 9.54 10.47 -9.72
CA TYR A 118 8.73 10.35 -10.94
C TYR A 118 7.26 10.72 -10.68
N PRO A 119 6.65 11.56 -11.52
CA PRO A 119 5.22 11.84 -11.42
C PRO A 119 4.39 10.55 -11.52
N TYR A 120 3.51 10.33 -10.56
CA TYR A 120 2.66 9.14 -10.51
C TYR A 120 1.23 9.54 -10.18
N LEU A 121 0.27 8.99 -10.92
CA LEU A 121 -1.15 9.21 -10.70
C LEU A 121 -1.82 7.88 -10.37
N GLN A 122 -2.52 7.83 -9.25
CA GLN A 122 -3.38 6.69 -8.91
C GLN A 122 -4.67 6.78 -9.72
N PRO A 123 -5.03 5.72 -10.46
CA PRO A 123 -6.35 5.66 -11.09
C PRO A 123 -7.48 5.68 -10.06
N PRO A 124 -8.71 6.10 -10.45
CA PRO A 124 -9.85 6.09 -9.55
C PRO A 124 -10.12 4.71 -8.95
N MET A 125 -10.32 4.65 -7.63
CA MET A 125 -10.71 3.42 -6.93
C MET A 125 -12.22 3.22 -6.88
N ARG A 126 -12.98 4.30 -7.03
CA ARG A 126 -14.44 4.28 -7.01
C ARG A 126 -14.97 5.03 -8.25
N LYS A 127 -16.11 4.58 -8.75
CA LYS A 127 -16.80 5.25 -9.86
C LYS A 127 -17.03 6.72 -9.53
N GLY A 128 -16.66 7.60 -10.45
CA GLY A 128 -16.85 9.05 -10.31
C GLY A 128 -15.74 9.78 -9.55
N GLN A 129 -14.73 9.07 -9.05
CA GLN A 129 -13.54 9.70 -8.48
C GLN A 129 -12.57 10.16 -9.59
N GLY A 130 -11.80 11.22 -9.29
CA GLY A 130 -10.68 11.65 -10.11
C GLY A 130 -9.42 10.83 -9.84
N VAL A 131 -8.33 11.19 -10.52
CA VAL A 131 -6.99 10.65 -10.27
C VAL A 131 -6.38 11.30 -9.03
N LEU A 132 -5.49 10.59 -8.35
CA LEU A 132 -4.81 11.09 -7.16
C LEU A 132 -3.29 11.16 -7.41
N PRO A 133 -2.65 12.35 -7.30
CA PRO A 133 -1.20 12.46 -7.40
C PRO A 133 -0.52 11.78 -6.21
N LEU A 134 0.36 10.82 -6.49
CA LEU A 134 1.14 10.09 -5.50
C LEU A 134 2.61 9.99 -5.97
N ARG A 135 3.42 9.31 -5.19
CA ARG A 135 4.78 8.90 -5.57
C ARG A 135 4.99 7.44 -5.19
N LEU A 136 5.95 6.79 -5.84
CA LEU A 136 6.34 5.43 -5.49
C LEU A 136 7.58 5.47 -4.60
N MET A 137 7.54 4.71 -3.52
CA MET A 137 8.72 4.37 -2.74
C MET A 137 9.07 2.91 -2.99
N THR A 138 10.35 2.61 -3.12
CA THR A 138 10.82 1.27 -3.52
C THR A 138 11.96 0.77 -2.65
N LYS A 139 12.07 -0.55 -2.53
CA LYS A 139 13.16 -1.25 -1.88
C LYS A 139 13.65 -2.36 -2.81
N PRO A 140 14.97 -2.64 -2.91
CA PRO A 140 16.06 -2.22 -2.02
C PRO A 140 16.66 -0.85 -2.36
N ALA A 141 16.30 -0.24 -3.50
CA ALA A 141 16.91 1.00 -3.97
C ALA A 141 15.92 1.84 -4.77
N ALA A 142 16.33 3.05 -5.14
CA ALA A 142 15.64 3.85 -6.16
C ALA A 142 15.64 3.09 -7.49
N ILE A 143 14.62 3.33 -8.29
CA ILE A 143 14.44 2.66 -9.59
C ILE A 143 14.69 3.63 -10.75
N ASP A 144 15.12 3.09 -11.89
CA ASP A 144 15.26 3.86 -13.12
C ASP A 144 13.89 4.10 -13.80
N ALA A 145 13.89 4.95 -14.81
CA ALA A 145 12.67 5.30 -15.53
C ALA A 145 12.01 4.10 -16.20
N LYS A 146 12.78 3.14 -16.71
CA LYS A 146 12.26 1.92 -17.34
C LYS A 146 11.54 1.04 -16.33
N THR A 147 12.15 0.81 -15.17
CA THR A 147 11.56 0.04 -14.08
C THR A 147 10.33 0.74 -13.52
N TYR A 148 10.37 2.06 -13.37
CA TYR A 148 9.22 2.87 -12.96
C TYR A 148 8.03 2.67 -13.91
N GLN A 149 8.25 2.76 -15.23
CA GLN A 149 7.17 2.56 -16.22
C GLN A 149 6.59 1.15 -16.15
N ARG A 150 7.43 0.14 -15.97
CA ARG A 150 6.99 -1.25 -15.79
C ARG A 150 6.14 -1.41 -14.54
N TYR A 151 6.60 -0.94 -13.40
CA TYR A 151 5.85 -1.02 -12.14
C TYR A 151 4.52 -0.28 -12.23
N LYS A 152 4.53 0.96 -12.73
CA LYS A 152 3.32 1.75 -12.92
C LYS A 152 2.29 1.01 -13.79
N LYS A 153 2.68 0.53 -14.95
CA LYS A 153 1.80 -0.17 -15.87
C LYS A 153 1.18 -1.41 -15.24
N ARG A 154 1.99 -2.20 -14.52
CA ARG A 154 1.50 -3.44 -13.89
C ARG A 154 0.59 -3.17 -12.70
N ILE A 155 0.93 -2.20 -11.87
CA ILE A 155 0.06 -1.78 -10.76
C ILE A 155 -1.28 -1.27 -11.30
N HIS A 156 -1.27 -0.38 -12.30
CA HIS A 156 -2.49 0.14 -12.88
C HIS A 156 -3.38 -0.96 -13.47
N SER A 157 -2.81 -1.87 -14.25
CA SER A 157 -3.56 -2.97 -14.89
C SER A 157 -4.10 -3.98 -13.88
N ILE A 158 -3.26 -4.46 -12.97
CA ILE A 158 -3.60 -5.57 -12.07
C ILE A 158 -4.40 -5.09 -10.85
N VAL A 159 -3.96 -4.02 -10.21
CA VAL A 159 -4.56 -3.52 -8.96
C VAL A 159 -5.80 -2.66 -9.24
N TYR A 160 -5.69 -1.71 -10.15
CA TYR A 160 -6.75 -0.74 -10.44
C TYR A 160 -7.63 -1.13 -11.63
N LYS A 161 -7.30 -2.21 -12.34
CA LYS A 161 -7.99 -2.63 -13.57
C LYS A 161 -8.06 -1.49 -14.60
N TYR A 162 -7.00 -0.70 -14.67
CA TYR A 162 -6.89 0.49 -15.52
C TYR A 162 -5.88 0.24 -16.65
N GLU A 163 -6.31 0.39 -17.89
CA GLU A 163 -5.50 0.16 -19.11
C GLU A 163 -5.19 1.45 -19.88
N GLY A 164 -5.45 2.61 -19.29
CA GLY A 164 -5.16 3.90 -19.91
C GLY A 164 -3.71 4.37 -19.74
N ASP A 165 -3.44 5.62 -20.14
CA ASP A 165 -2.12 6.24 -20.16
C ASP A 165 -1.95 7.32 -19.08
N LEU A 166 -2.15 6.99 -17.81
CA LEU A 166 -1.87 7.90 -16.70
C LEU A 166 -0.39 8.02 -16.39
#